data_fab04bae0d9ebbbfb7646ecc9bae7a91
#
_entry.id   fab04bae0d9ebbbfb7646ecc9bae7a91
#
_cell.length_a   1.000
_cell.length_b   1.000
_cell.length_c   1.000
_cell.angle_alpha   90.00
_cell.angle_beta   90.00
_cell.angle_gamma   90.00
#
_symmetry.space_group_name_H-M   'P 1'
#
loop_
_entity.id
_entity.type
_entity.pdbx_description
1 polymer ?
#
loop_
_entity_poly.entity_id
_entity_poly.type
_entity_poly.pdbx_seq_one_letter_code
_entity_poly.pdbx_strand_id
1 'polypeptide(L)'
;APPLIDDALDRYRNGFEMVSVWSAHLDPADGVMVDASPAGVGNAPLAAPSQSDQYYDYIDGGDWGTGYTANPVTGQPYTPQMVPRGDYSRVLAEFWADGPESETPPGHWFVILNDVSDHPSFVKQLGGSGPVLNDLEWCVKTYLAMGGAMQDAAISAWGVKGWYDYPRPVSALRYLAGLGQRSDPQQPSYHPDGINLHPGYVEVVTAATTAITFVAVAAIEPA
;
A
#
# COMPACT_ATOMS: atom_id res chain seq x y z
N ALA A 1 -8.56 4.68 -16.76
CA ALA A 1 -7.49 3.88 -17.34
C ALA A 1 -6.17 4.20 -16.65
N PRO A 2 -5.28 3.24 -16.44
CA PRO A 2 -3.95 3.53 -15.90
C PRO A 2 -3.15 4.38 -16.90
N PRO A 3 -2.21 5.22 -16.44
CA PRO A 3 -1.37 6.00 -17.32
C PRO A 3 -0.47 5.09 -18.17
N LEU A 4 -0.34 5.39 -19.47
CA LEU A 4 0.55 4.69 -20.38
C LEU A 4 1.81 5.52 -20.61
N ILE A 5 2.91 4.85 -20.96
CA ILE A 5 4.22 5.47 -21.14
C ILE A 5 4.19 6.52 -22.28
N ASP A 6 3.46 6.25 -23.34
CA ASP A 6 3.39 7.13 -24.53
C ASP A 6 2.47 8.33 -24.32
N ASP A 7 1.45 8.21 -23.47
CA ASP A 7 0.42 9.25 -23.30
C ASP A 7 0.64 10.11 -22.06
N ALA A 8 1.25 9.55 -21.02
CA ALA A 8 1.38 10.21 -19.72
C ALA A 8 2.66 9.74 -18.99
N LEU A 9 3.80 9.89 -19.63
CA LEU A 9 5.08 9.36 -19.17
C LEU A 9 5.44 9.76 -17.72
N ASP A 10 5.20 11.02 -17.32
CA ASP A 10 5.50 11.45 -15.96
C ASP A 10 4.56 10.76 -14.94
N ARG A 11 3.27 10.64 -15.23
CA ARG A 11 2.35 9.91 -14.36
C ARG A 11 2.68 8.41 -14.29
N TYR A 12 3.11 7.84 -15.41
CA TYR A 12 3.57 6.46 -15.47
C TYR A 12 4.79 6.25 -14.57
N ARG A 13 5.82 7.10 -14.71
CA ARG A 13 7.03 7.05 -13.87
C ARG A 13 6.70 7.22 -12.39
N ASN A 14 6.03 8.30 -12.05
CA ASN A 14 5.74 8.66 -10.67
C ASN A 14 4.96 7.54 -9.94
N GLY A 15 4.02 6.90 -10.63
CA GLY A 15 3.27 5.78 -10.08
C GLY A 15 4.14 4.57 -9.71
N PHE A 16 5.22 4.33 -10.44
CA PHE A 16 6.15 3.25 -10.12
C PHE A 16 7.27 3.69 -9.16
N GLU A 17 7.78 4.90 -9.29
CA GLU A 17 8.80 5.45 -8.39
C GLU A 17 8.29 5.53 -6.94
N MET A 18 7.01 5.82 -6.75
CA MET A 18 6.34 5.77 -5.45
C MET A 18 6.53 4.42 -4.75
N VAL A 19 6.56 3.31 -5.48
CA VAL A 19 6.80 1.99 -4.88
C VAL A 19 8.19 1.90 -4.26
N SER A 20 9.22 2.50 -4.88
CA SER A 20 10.58 2.55 -4.33
C SER A 20 10.62 3.37 -3.04
N VAL A 21 9.98 4.53 -3.03
CA VAL A 21 9.89 5.39 -1.85
C VAL A 21 9.18 4.66 -0.71
N TRP A 22 8.02 4.07 -0.97
CA TRP A 22 7.25 3.37 0.05
C TRP A 22 7.96 2.10 0.56
N SER A 23 8.72 1.43 -0.28
CA SER A 23 9.55 0.30 0.16
C SER A 23 10.64 0.74 1.15
N ALA A 24 11.15 1.96 1.02
CA ALA A 24 12.11 2.53 1.98
C ALA A 24 11.48 2.82 3.36
N HIS A 25 10.15 3.01 3.42
CA HIS A 25 9.45 3.19 4.69
C HIS A 25 9.43 1.93 5.58
N LEU A 26 9.86 0.78 5.08
CA LEU A 26 10.01 -0.45 5.87
C LEU A 26 11.24 -0.41 6.80
N ASP A 27 12.10 0.60 6.68
CA ASP A 27 13.27 0.77 7.55
C ASP A 27 12.92 1.65 8.77
N PRO A 28 12.91 1.09 10.00
CA PRO A 28 12.63 1.86 11.20
C PRO A 28 13.78 2.81 11.59
N ALA A 29 14.96 2.69 10.95
CA ALA A 29 16.11 3.53 11.24
C ALA A 29 15.95 4.98 10.72
N ASP A 30 14.93 5.25 9.92
CA ASP A 30 14.60 6.62 9.45
C ASP A 30 14.14 7.54 10.59
N GLY A 31 13.74 6.97 11.74
CA GLY A 31 13.29 7.71 12.92
C GLY A 31 11.93 8.41 12.75
N VAL A 32 11.22 8.18 11.66
CA VAL A 32 9.90 8.79 11.41
C VAL A 32 8.84 8.10 12.26
N MET A 33 8.02 8.90 12.94
CA MET A 33 6.91 8.44 13.76
C MET A 33 5.58 8.72 13.06
N VAL A 34 4.66 7.77 13.14
CA VAL A 34 3.29 7.90 12.61
C VAL A 34 2.27 7.62 13.71
N ASP A 35 1.09 8.23 13.60
CA ASP A 35 -0.04 7.92 14.48
C ASP A 35 -0.80 6.71 13.91
N ALA A 36 -0.69 5.57 14.58
CA ALA A 36 -1.38 4.34 14.22
C ALA A 36 -2.84 4.27 14.70
N SER A 37 -3.33 5.32 15.40
CA SER A 37 -4.73 5.37 15.81
C SER A 37 -5.66 5.64 14.62
N PRO A 38 -6.99 5.43 14.75
CA PRO A 38 -7.93 5.80 13.69
C PRO A 38 -7.94 7.29 13.32
N ALA A 39 -7.35 8.17 14.15
CA ALA A 39 -7.14 9.57 13.82
C ALA A 39 -5.92 9.80 12.91
N GLY A 40 -5.08 8.78 12.71
CA GLY A 40 -3.91 8.85 11.84
C GLY A 40 -4.31 9.16 10.39
N VAL A 41 -3.40 9.82 9.71
CA VAL A 41 -3.58 10.22 8.30
C VAL A 41 -3.88 9.01 7.42
N GLY A 42 -4.81 9.16 6.50
CA GLY A 42 -5.19 8.08 5.55
C GLY A 42 -6.28 7.13 6.04
N ASN A 43 -6.65 7.16 7.33
CA ASN A 43 -7.67 6.24 7.87
C ASN A 43 -9.11 6.65 7.53
N ALA A 44 -9.37 7.93 7.23
CA ALA A 44 -10.69 8.36 6.78
C ALA A 44 -10.89 8.12 5.28
N PRO A 45 -12.14 7.88 4.83
CA PRO A 45 -12.43 7.72 3.40
C PRO A 45 -11.99 8.93 2.58
N LEU A 46 -11.58 8.67 1.33
CA LEU A 46 -11.33 9.71 0.35
C LEU A 46 -12.55 10.61 0.16
N ALA A 47 -12.35 11.91 0.16
CA ALA A 47 -13.42 12.88 -0.07
C ALA A 47 -14.05 12.71 -1.47
N ALA A 48 -13.22 12.42 -2.48
CA ALA A 48 -13.68 12.07 -3.83
C ALA A 48 -12.64 11.20 -4.55
N PRO A 49 -13.06 10.20 -5.34
CA PRO A 49 -12.12 9.38 -6.13
C PRO A 49 -11.24 10.17 -7.11
N SER A 50 -11.72 11.34 -7.57
CA SER A 50 -10.95 12.23 -8.46
C SER A 50 -9.76 12.91 -7.78
N GLN A 51 -9.66 12.84 -6.47
CA GLN A 51 -8.58 13.41 -5.66
C GLN A 51 -7.57 12.37 -5.21
N SER A 52 -7.67 11.14 -5.70
CA SER A 52 -6.81 10.05 -5.29
C SER A 52 -5.31 10.29 -5.55
N ASP A 53 -4.98 11.07 -6.57
CA ASP A 53 -3.63 11.50 -6.88
C ASP A 53 -3.07 12.56 -5.93
N GLN A 54 -3.91 13.18 -5.11
CA GLN A 54 -3.50 14.15 -4.08
C GLN A 54 -3.15 13.49 -2.75
N TYR A 55 -3.45 12.21 -2.60
CA TYR A 55 -3.20 11.46 -1.35
C TYR A 55 -1.74 11.07 -1.17
N TYR A 56 -0.97 11.00 -2.25
CA TYR A 56 0.38 10.49 -2.22
C TYR A 56 1.36 11.58 -2.60
N ASP A 57 2.10 12.06 -1.63
CA ASP A 57 3.39 12.66 -1.90
C ASP A 57 4.39 11.54 -2.13
N TYR A 58 4.65 11.21 -3.40
CA TYR A 58 5.53 10.09 -3.73
C TYR A 58 7.00 10.38 -3.39
N ILE A 59 7.38 11.65 -3.22
CA ILE A 59 8.74 12.04 -2.84
C ILE A 59 8.94 11.83 -1.34
N ASP A 60 8.07 12.41 -0.52
CA ASP A 60 8.14 12.30 0.92
C ASP A 60 7.46 11.03 1.43
N GLY A 61 6.78 10.30 0.55
CA GLY A 61 6.04 9.10 0.89
C GLY A 61 4.96 9.35 1.91
N GLY A 62 4.44 10.57 1.96
CA GLY A 62 3.37 10.99 2.84
C GLY A 62 2.01 10.67 2.26
N ASP A 63 1.05 10.47 3.12
CA ASP A 63 -0.36 10.42 2.78
C ASP A 63 -1.00 11.74 3.22
N TRP A 64 -1.64 12.44 2.31
CA TRP A 64 -2.30 13.72 2.57
C TRP A 64 -3.76 13.55 2.99
N GLY A 65 -4.19 12.31 3.17
CA GLY A 65 -5.51 11.99 3.66
C GLY A 65 -5.75 12.53 5.07
N THR A 66 -6.93 12.24 5.58
CA THR A 66 -7.35 12.61 6.93
C THR A 66 -7.65 11.37 7.76
N GLY A 67 -7.54 11.50 9.07
CA GLY A 67 -8.05 10.51 10.02
C GLY A 67 -9.43 10.87 10.52
N TYR A 68 -10.02 9.98 11.31
CA TYR A 68 -11.29 10.24 11.99
C TYR A 68 -11.09 11.21 13.16
N THR A 69 -11.92 12.23 13.25
CA THR A 69 -11.84 13.23 14.33
C THR A 69 -12.30 12.70 15.68
N ALA A 70 -13.22 11.74 15.67
CA ALA A 70 -13.77 11.15 16.88
C ALA A 70 -14.27 9.74 16.64
N ASN A 71 -14.27 8.94 17.71
CA ASN A 71 -14.87 7.60 17.71
C ASN A 71 -16.40 7.72 17.52
N PRO A 72 -16.99 7.08 16.50
CA PRO A 72 -18.41 7.22 16.20
C PRO A 72 -19.33 6.66 17.28
N VAL A 73 -18.83 5.78 18.16
CA VAL A 73 -19.61 5.15 19.23
C VAL A 73 -19.61 6.02 20.49
N THR A 74 -18.44 6.58 20.85
CA THR A 74 -18.27 7.33 22.11
C THR A 74 -18.36 8.83 21.94
N GLY A 75 -18.20 9.33 20.70
CA GLY A 75 -18.10 10.76 20.39
C GLY A 75 -16.82 11.43 20.88
N GLN A 76 -15.88 10.67 21.45
CA GLN A 76 -14.63 11.19 21.99
C GLN A 76 -13.51 11.13 20.94
N PRO A 77 -12.56 12.10 20.96
CA PRO A 77 -11.35 12.02 20.15
C PRO A 77 -10.57 10.73 20.44
N TYR A 78 -9.87 10.24 19.43
CA TYR A 78 -8.92 9.14 19.62
C TYR A 78 -7.65 9.63 20.33
N THR A 79 -7.11 8.80 21.19
CA THR A 79 -5.77 9.03 21.77
C THR A 79 -4.74 8.67 20.71
N PRO A 80 -3.80 9.57 20.36
CA PRO A 80 -2.73 9.24 19.41
C PRO A 80 -1.90 8.04 19.86
N GLN A 81 -1.55 7.18 18.91
CA GLN A 81 -0.71 6.00 19.11
C GLN A 81 0.54 6.14 18.24
N MET A 82 1.52 6.89 18.73
CA MET A 82 2.74 7.17 18.00
C MET A 82 3.65 5.95 17.98
N VAL A 83 3.95 5.43 16.78
CA VAL A 83 4.82 4.28 16.54
C VAL A 83 5.84 4.60 15.45
N PRO A 84 6.99 3.92 15.40
CA PRO A 84 7.92 4.04 14.27
C PRO A 84 7.23 3.67 12.95
N ARG A 85 7.38 4.51 11.93
CA ARG A 85 6.77 4.27 10.60
C ARG A 85 7.19 2.93 10.03
N GLY A 86 8.47 2.57 10.15
CA GLY A 86 8.99 1.29 9.67
C GLY A 86 8.30 0.09 10.31
N ASP A 87 8.06 0.12 11.62
CA ASP A 87 7.38 -0.95 12.33
C ASP A 87 5.91 -1.05 11.89
N TYR A 88 5.22 0.09 11.79
CA TYR A 88 3.84 0.15 11.30
C TYR A 88 3.71 -0.41 9.88
N SER A 89 4.60 0.03 8.97
CA SER A 89 4.61 -0.41 7.59
C SER A 89 4.92 -1.91 7.46
N ARG A 90 5.83 -2.45 8.29
CA ARG A 90 6.13 -3.89 8.33
C ARG A 90 4.94 -4.72 8.79
N VAL A 91 4.28 -4.30 9.88
CA VAL A 91 3.09 -4.99 10.37
C VAL A 91 2.00 -5.03 9.30
N LEU A 92 1.74 -3.89 8.61
CA LEU A 92 0.78 -3.86 7.51
C LEU A 92 1.20 -4.77 6.36
N ALA A 93 2.47 -4.74 5.97
CA ALA A 93 2.98 -5.58 4.88
C ALA A 93 2.86 -7.06 5.23
N GLU A 94 3.24 -7.47 6.43
CA GLU A 94 3.15 -8.87 6.88
C GLU A 94 1.70 -9.34 7.02
N PHE A 95 0.84 -8.50 7.60
CA PHE A 95 -0.57 -8.84 7.79
C PHE A 95 -1.33 -9.01 6.48
N TRP A 96 -1.03 -8.18 5.47
CA TRP A 96 -1.71 -8.20 4.17
C TRP A 96 -0.92 -8.90 3.07
N ALA A 97 0.29 -9.39 3.38
CA ALA A 97 1.10 -10.11 2.39
C ALA A 97 0.49 -11.47 2.06
N ASP A 98 0.60 -11.84 0.79
CA ASP A 98 0.31 -13.18 0.29
C ASP A 98 1.65 -13.92 0.12
N GLY A 99 2.28 -14.27 1.24
CA GLY A 99 3.53 -14.99 1.29
C GLY A 99 3.34 -16.51 1.31
N PRO A 100 4.42 -17.31 1.16
CA PRO A 100 4.34 -18.78 1.14
C PRO A 100 3.90 -19.39 2.48
N GLU A 101 4.02 -18.65 3.57
CA GLU A 101 3.65 -19.09 4.94
C GLU A 101 2.29 -18.53 5.39
N SER A 102 1.60 -17.75 4.55
CA SER A 102 0.29 -17.17 4.86
C SER A 102 -0.84 -17.90 4.15
N GLU A 103 -2.06 -17.64 4.59
CA GLU A 103 -3.27 -18.08 3.91
C GLU A 103 -3.37 -17.42 2.54
N THR A 104 -4.14 -18.04 1.64
CA THR A 104 -4.51 -17.36 0.38
C THR A 104 -5.26 -16.06 0.67
N PRO A 105 -5.22 -15.03 -0.22
CA PRO A 105 -5.94 -13.77 0.02
C PRO A 105 -7.40 -13.95 0.44
N PRO A 106 -8.22 -14.81 -0.21
CA PRO A 106 -9.56 -15.10 0.29
C PRO A 106 -9.56 -15.79 1.65
N GLY A 107 -8.64 -16.72 1.89
CA GLY A 107 -8.52 -17.46 3.16
C GLY A 107 -8.24 -16.53 4.33
N HIS A 108 -7.40 -15.54 4.16
CA HIS A 108 -7.07 -14.55 5.18
C HIS A 108 -8.31 -13.79 5.69
N TRP A 109 -9.20 -13.39 4.81
CA TRP A 109 -10.46 -12.75 5.21
C TRP A 109 -11.38 -13.66 6.02
N PHE A 110 -11.39 -14.97 5.73
CA PHE A 110 -12.14 -15.93 6.54
C PHE A 110 -11.49 -16.17 7.91
N VAL A 111 -10.16 -16.13 8.02
CA VAL A 111 -9.45 -16.18 9.31
C VAL A 111 -9.84 -14.97 10.15
N ILE A 112 -9.80 -13.76 9.61
CA ILE A 112 -10.25 -12.54 10.30
C ILE A 112 -11.71 -12.65 10.74
N LEU A 113 -12.60 -13.15 9.87
CA LEU A 113 -14.00 -13.33 10.21
C LEU A 113 -14.17 -14.30 11.41
N ASN A 114 -13.40 -15.39 11.45
CA ASN A 114 -13.44 -16.34 12.55
C ASN A 114 -12.94 -15.71 13.85
N ASP A 115 -11.78 -15.07 13.83
CA ASP A 115 -11.17 -14.42 15.00
C ASP A 115 -12.11 -13.38 15.61
N VAL A 116 -12.75 -12.55 14.76
CA VAL A 116 -13.76 -11.58 15.20
C VAL A 116 -14.99 -12.27 15.78
N SER A 117 -15.49 -13.32 15.12
CA SER A 117 -16.71 -14.04 15.53
C SER A 117 -16.53 -14.80 16.85
N ASP A 118 -15.30 -15.25 17.13
CA ASP A 118 -14.94 -15.98 18.34
C ASP A 118 -14.51 -15.06 19.50
N HIS A 119 -14.38 -13.76 19.24
CA HIS A 119 -13.99 -12.82 20.28
C HIS A 119 -15.06 -12.71 21.39
N PRO A 120 -14.70 -12.81 22.69
CA PRO A 120 -15.66 -12.85 23.79
C PRO A 120 -16.59 -11.63 23.89
N SER A 121 -16.17 -10.48 23.40
CA SER A 121 -16.97 -9.25 23.39
C SER A 121 -17.83 -9.07 22.14
N PHE A 122 -17.75 -10.01 21.19
CA PHE A 122 -18.47 -9.89 19.92
C PHE A 122 -19.93 -10.33 20.08
N VAL A 123 -20.85 -9.51 19.56
CA VAL A 123 -22.29 -9.82 19.55
C VAL A 123 -22.71 -10.17 18.12
N LYS A 124 -23.20 -11.40 17.93
CA LYS A 124 -23.60 -11.94 16.62
C LYS A 124 -24.90 -11.31 16.11
N GLN A 125 -24.82 -10.06 15.66
CA GLN A 125 -25.94 -9.30 15.10
C GLN A 125 -25.56 -8.76 13.72
N LEU A 126 -26.35 -9.07 12.70
CA LEU A 126 -26.13 -8.53 11.36
C LEU A 126 -26.39 -7.02 11.32
N GLY A 127 -25.39 -6.27 10.81
CA GLY A 127 -25.46 -4.81 10.77
C GLY A 127 -25.49 -4.13 12.15
N GLY A 128 -25.10 -4.84 13.22
CA GLY A 128 -25.07 -4.29 14.58
C GLY A 128 -26.46 -4.05 15.19
N SER A 129 -27.52 -4.55 14.58
CA SER A 129 -28.89 -4.37 15.04
C SER A 129 -29.75 -5.62 14.74
N GLY A 130 -30.91 -5.72 15.37
CA GLY A 130 -31.78 -6.89 15.21
C GLY A 130 -31.53 -7.99 16.22
N PRO A 131 -32.05 -9.22 16.01
CA PRO A 131 -31.90 -10.31 16.95
C PRO A 131 -30.46 -10.82 16.99
N VAL A 132 -30.03 -11.25 18.17
CA VAL A 132 -28.79 -12.01 18.31
C VAL A 132 -29.00 -13.38 17.71
N LEU A 133 -28.10 -13.76 16.80
CA LEU A 133 -28.14 -15.03 16.08
C LEU A 133 -27.41 -16.11 16.86
N ASN A 134 -27.85 -17.36 16.71
CA ASN A 134 -27.06 -18.50 17.18
C ASN A 134 -25.87 -18.73 16.26
N ASP A 135 -24.91 -19.54 16.72
CA ASP A 135 -23.63 -19.76 16.04
C ASP A 135 -23.81 -20.30 14.62
N LEU A 136 -24.67 -21.28 14.44
CA LEU A 136 -24.89 -21.88 13.13
C LEU A 136 -25.47 -20.86 12.12
N GLU A 137 -26.49 -20.13 12.55
CA GLU A 137 -27.13 -19.13 11.70
C GLU A 137 -26.16 -17.99 11.37
N TRP A 138 -25.38 -17.54 12.35
CA TRP A 138 -24.32 -16.55 12.15
C TRP A 138 -23.31 -17.04 11.13
N CYS A 139 -22.73 -18.22 11.32
CA CYS A 139 -21.74 -18.79 10.40
C CYS A 139 -22.28 -18.91 8.98
N VAL A 140 -23.47 -19.49 8.80
CA VAL A 140 -24.05 -19.65 7.45
C VAL A 140 -24.22 -18.33 6.75
N LYS A 141 -24.76 -17.31 7.42
CA LYS A 141 -25.01 -15.99 6.83
C LYS A 141 -23.73 -15.23 6.52
N THR A 142 -22.78 -15.22 7.44
CA THR A 142 -21.54 -14.45 7.29
C THR A 142 -20.59 -15.10 6.30
N TYR A 143 -20.48 -16.43 6.30
CA TYR A 143 -19.67 -17.13 5.30
C TYR A 143 -20.23 -16.99 3.88
N LEU A 144 -21.55 -17.02 3.73
CA LEU A 144 -22.18 -16.77 2.43
C LEU A 144 -21.91 -15.33 1.94
N ALA A 145 -22.06 -14.37 2.85
CA ALA A 145 -21.82 -12.95 2.52
C ALA A 145 -20.33 -12.70 2.19
N MET A 146 -19.42 -13.22 3.00
CA MET A 146 -17.97 -13.10 2.79
C MET A 146 -17.54 -13.80 1.50
N GLY A 147 -17.99 -15.04 1.25
CA GLY A 147 -17.65 -15.79 0.04
C GLY A 147 -18.15 -15.08 -1.23
N GLY A 148 -19.38 -14.55 -1.21
CA GLY A 148 -19.91 -13.75 -2.30
C GLY A 148 -19.10 -12.48 -2.55
N ALA A 149 -18.80 -11.73 -1.49
CA ALA A 149 -17.98 -10.50 -1.60
C ALA A 149 -16.57 -10.78 -2.14
N MET A 150 -15.92 -11.86 -1.67
CA MET A 150 -14.60 -12.26 -2.13
C MET A 150 -14.60 -12.68 -3.61
N GLN A 151 -15.64 -13.42 -4.04
CA GLN A 151 -15.80 -13.81 -5.43
C GLN A 151 -15.99 -12.59 -6.33
N ASP A 152 -16.88 -11.68 -5.97
CA ASP A 152 -17.15 -10.47 -6.75
C ASP A 152 -15.94 -9.55 -6.83
N ALA A 153 -15.20 -9.40 -5.72
CA ALA A 153 -13.97 -8.63 -5.68
C ALA A 153 -12.88 -9.25 -6.60
N ALA A 154 -12.72 -10.57 -6.57
CA ALA A 154 -11.76 -11.29 -7.40
C ALA A 154 -12.10 -11.15 -8.90
N ILE A 155 -13.37 -11.37 -9.28
CA ILE A 155 -13.82 -11.23 -10.68
C ILE A 155 -13.59 -9.81 -11.17
N SER A 156 -13.97 -8.81 -10.37
CA SER A 156 -13.81 -7.39 -10.71
C SER A 156 -12.33 -7.01 -10.87
N ALA A 157 -11.49 -7.38 -9.91
CA ALA A 157 -10.06 -7.06 -9.93
C ALA A 157 -9.33 -7.73 -11.10
N TRP A 158 -9.57 -9.03 -11.33
CA TRP A 158 -8.93 -9.76 -12.42
C TRP A 158 -9.47 -9.37 -13.80
N GLY A 159 -10.76 -9.01 -13.88
CA GLY A 159 -11.34 -8.45 -15.10
C GLY A 159 -10.63 -7.14 -15.51
N VAL A 160 -10.43 -6.23 -14.56
CA VAL A 160 -9.69 -4.98 -14.81
C VAL A 160 -8.21 -5.25 -15.13
N LYS A 161 -7.55 -6.13 -14.37
CA LYS A 161 -6.16 -6.51 -14.62
C LYS A 161 -5.96 -7.13 -16.01
N GLY A 162 -6.84 -8.05 -16.39
CA GLY A 162 -6.79 -8.70 -17.71
C GLY A 162 -7.10 -7.74 -18.86
N TRP A 163 -8.00 -6.78 -18.65
CA TRP A 163 -8.34 -5.78 -19.65
C TRP A 163 -7.19 -4.83 -19.97
N TYR A 164 -6.47 -4.35 -18.93
CA TYR A 164 -5.40 -3.36 -19.09
C TYR A 164 -4.03 -4.00 -19.29
N ASP A 165 -3.83 -5.25 -18.86
CA ASP A 165 -2.54 -5.96 -18.91
C ASP A 165 -1.36 -5.09 -18.47
N TYR A 166 -1.53 -4.37 -17.35
CA TYR A 166 -0.60 -3.36 -16.89
C TYR A 166 0.64 -3.99 -16.25
N PRO A 167 1.86 -3.43 -16.48
CA PRO A 167 3.09 -4.04 -16.01
C PRO A 167 3.18 -4.06 -14.48
N ARG A 168 3.93 -5.00 -13.96
CA ARG A 168 4.29 -5.05 -12.55
C ARG A 168 5.29 -3.95 -12.21
N PRO A 169 5.21 -3.34 -11.00
CA PRO A 169 6.14 -2.28 -10.59
C PRO A 169 7.61 -2.64 -10.79
N VAL A 170 8.01 -3.87 -10.41
CA VAL A 170 9.39 -4.34 -10.58
C VAL A 170 9.86 -4.31 -12.03
N SER A 171 8.99 -4.63 -12.99
CA SER A 171 9.33 -4.62 -14.41
C SER A 171 9.48 -3.21 -14.95
N ALA A 172 8.54 -2.33 -14.57
CA ALA A 172 8.60 -0.92 -14.97
C ALA A 172 9.81 -0.19 -14.37
N LEU A 173 10.09 -0.39 -13.07
CA LEU A 173 11.25 0.19 -12.41
C LEU A 173 12.56 -0.27 -13.04
N ARG A 174 12.70 -1.58 -13.32
CA ARG A 174 13.89 -2.10 -14.00
C ARG A 174 14.05 -1.54 -15.41
N TYR A 175 12.96 -1.39 -16.15
CA TYR A 175 12.99 -0.80 -17.48
C TYR A 175 13.44 0.67 -17.42
N LEU A 176 12.81 1.49 -16.58
CA LEU A 176 13.16 2.90 -16.44
C LEU A 176 14.60 3.09 -15.93
N ALA A 177 15.01 2.32 -14.93
CA ALA A 177 16.39 2.36 -14.41
C ALA A 177 17.42 1.86 -15.45
N GLY A 178 17.06 0.88 -16.27
CA GLY A 178 17.90 0.39 -17.37
C GLY A 178 18.11 1.41 -18.49
N LEU A 179 17.21 2.39 -18.66
CA LEU A 179 17.42 3.52 -19.55
C LEU A 179 18.44 4.52 -18.98
N GLY A 180 18.50 4.66 -17.68
CA GLY A 180 19.36 5.61 -17.00
C GLY A 180 18.56 6.57 -16.09
N GLN A 181 19.22 7.64 -15.63
CA GLN A 181 18.60 8.70 -14.82
C GLN A 181 18.26 9.92 -15.68
N ARG A 182 17.20 10.66 -15.32
CA ARG A 182 16.79 11.86 -16.06
C ARG A 182 16.94 13.18 -15.28
N SER A 183 17.31 13.12 -14.02
CA SER A 183 17.30 14.29 -13.13
C SER A 183 18.45 15.26 -13.40
N ASP A 184 19.62 14.76 -13.80
CA ASP A 184 20.79 15.58 -14.00
C ASP A 184 21.55 15.20 -15.27
N PRO A 185 21.48 16.03 -16.33
CA PRO A 185 22.23 15.79 -17.57
C PRO A 185 23.75 15.76 -17.44
N GLN A 186 24.27 16.24 -16.32
CA GLN A 186 25.74 16.26 -16.07
C GLN A 186 26.23 15.03 -15.30
N GLN A 187 25.32 14.23 -14.76
CA GLN A 187 25.65 12.99 -14.08
C GLN A 187 25.72 11.81 -15.06
N PRO A 188 26.46 10.74 -14.71
CA PRO A 188 26.52 9.51 -15.48
C PRO A 188 25.14 8.93 -15.80
N SER A 189 25.06 8.18 -16.89
CA SER A 189 23.84 7.45 -17.30
C SER A 189 22.61 8.33 -17.50
N TYR A 190 22.81 9.59 -17.95
CA TYR A 190 21.68 10.45 -18.24
C TYR A 190 20.89 9.95 -19.46
N HIS A 191 19.57 9.85 -19.29
CA HIS A 191 18.62 9.57 -20.38
C HIS A 191 17.31 10.33 -20.14
N PRO A 192 16.76 11.06 -21.14
CA PRO A 192 15.55 11.89 -20.95
C PRO A 192 14.31 11.08 -20.52
N ASP A 193 14.25 9.79 -20.90
CA ASP A 193 13.15 8.89 -20.55
C ASP A 193 13.49 7.96 -19.38
N GLY A 194 14.61 8.18 -18.72
CA GLY A 194 15.04 7.38 -17.56
C GLY A 194 14.20 7.64 -16.30
N ILE A 195 14.66 7.07 -15.19
CA ILE A 195 14.05 7.23 -13.87
C ILE A 195 14.48 8.55 -13.21
N ASN A 196 13.63 9.14 -12.37
CA ASN A 196 14.05 10.29 -11.55
C ASN A 196 14.94 9.82 -10.39
N LEU A 197 15.96 10.61 -10.07
CA LEU A 197 16.75 10.42 -8.86
C LEU A 197 16.00 11.03 -7.68
N HIS A 198 15.95 10.30 -6.58
CA HIS A 198 15.41 10.74 -5.31
C HIS A 198 16.44 10.43 -4.23
N PRO A 199 17.08 11.43 -3.62
CA PRO A 199 18.10 11.23 -2.61
C PRO A 199 17.65 10.27 -1.50
N GLY A 200 18.47 9.25 -1.22
CA GLY A 200 18.15 8.21 -0.25
C GLY A 200 17.23 7.10 -0.74
N TYR A 201 16.61 7.22 -1.94
CA TYR A 201 15.65 6.25 -2.46
C TYR A 201 16.01 5.71 -3.84
N VAL A 202 16.34 6.59 -4.78
CA VAL A 202 16.75 6.23 -6.13
C VAL A 202 18.01 6.99 -6.46
N GLU A 203 19.14 6.30 -6.56
CA GLU A 203 20.45 6.90 -6.73
C GLU A 203 21.27 6.18 -7.80
N VAL A 204 22.22 6.89 -8.40
CA VAL A 204 23.21 6.26 -9.29
C VAL A 204 24.15 5.41 -8.46
N VAL A 205 24.30 4.14 -8.83
CA VAL A 205 25.20 3.23 -8.15
C VAL A 205 26.64 3.66 -8.39
N THR A 206 27.37 3.87 -7.31
CA THR A 206 28.81 4.18 -7.31
C THR A 206 29.55 3.13 -6.48
N ALA A 207 30.88 3.12 -6.57
CA ALA A 207 31.71 2.24 -5.72
C ALA A 207 31.46 2.47 -4.22
N ALA A 208 31.04 3.66 -3.82
CA ALA A 208 30.72 3.98 -2.43
C ALA A 208 29.34 3.45 -2.03
N THR A 209 28.35 3.45 -2.93
CA THR A 209 26.98 3.00 -2.66
C THR A 209 26.83 1.47 -2.76
N THR A 210 27.68 0.78 -3.53
CA THR A 210 27.69 -0.69 -3.57
C THR A 210 28.11 -1.36 -2.26
N ALA A 211 28.68 -0.62 -1.32
CA ALA A 211 29.00 -1.13 0.02
C ALA A 211 27.80 -1.11 0.99
N ILE A 212 26.70 -0.50 0.64
CA ILE A 212 25.48 -0.43 1.46
C ILE A 212 24.55 -1.58 1.07
N THR A 213 24.59 -2.66 1.83
CA THR A 213 23.72 -3.82 1.65
C THR A 213 22.34 -3.51 2.22
N PHE A 214 21.28 -3.71 1.41
CA PHE A 214 19.86 -3.62 1.73
C PHE A 214 19.23 -2.22 1.87
N VAL A 215 19.10 -1.55 0.74
CA VAL A 215 17.91 -0.74 0.44
C VAL A 215 17.44 -1.21 -0.93
N ALA A 216 16.13 -1.24 -1.17
CA ALA A 216 15.56 -1.56 -2.49
C ALA A 216 15.85 -0.40 -3.46
N VAL A 217 17.12 -0.23 -3.80
CA VAL A 217 17.60 0.75 -4.77
C VAL A 217 17.37 0.15 -6.15
N ALA A 218 16.62 0.83 -6.99
CA ALA A 218 16.70 0.57 -8.42
C ALA A 218 18.14 0.93 -8.84
N ALA A 219 19.02 -0.07 -8.90
CA ALA A 219 20.42 0.15 -9.23
C ALA A 219 20.51 0.50 -10.73
N ILE A 220 20.97 1.70 -11.02
CA ILE A 220 21.36 2.11 -12.37
C ILE A 220 22.88 1.82 -12.47
N GLU A 221 23.23 0.81 -13.24
CA GLU A 221 24.65 0.57 -13.54
C GLU A 221 25.19 1.65 -14.48
N PRO A 222 26.38 2.20 -14.22
CA PRO A 222 26.99 3.13 -15.18
C PRO A 222 27.32 2.38 -16.46
N ALA A 223 26.98 2.99 -17.60
CA ALA A 223 27.32 2.49 -18.93
C ALA A 223 28.82 2.56 -19.22
#